data_7dc0bdd939148224fda522548fba69f9
#
_entry.id   7dc0bdd939148224fda522548fba69f9
#
_cell.length_a   1.000
_cell.length_b   1.000
_cell.length_c   1.000
_cell.angle_alpha   90.00
_cell.angle_beta   90.00
_cell.angle_gamma   90.00
#
_symmetry.space_group_name_H-M   'P 1'
#
loop_
_entity.id
_entity.type
_entity.pdbx_description
1 polymer ?
#
loop_
_entity_poly.entity_id
_entity_poly.type
_entity_poly.pdbx_seq_one_letter_code
_entity_poly.pdbx_strand_id
1 'polypeptide(L)'
;MRRQVSTWRCTLNERLQILKLLEDGKINAEEAERLLEAVSKTGIHDKGARHKIWSSIEGLPKVISAALGNSFSESAEEEFHKYPSKKMIKFKGISGNLEIEGTDDDKIDIRKDGFAKIKELDDAIVIKALSGNVGITVPKKIDLAVAGISGDIEFSNINGELEIESVSGDIVGKNLSGSLSGEIVSGDIDLDYAEVEEIRIKSKSGNVVLRLDTKVEAEIEVETEGGDVTCEFDLIGKKEEDNVLTGIINKPGARIEIKNKHGDVEIRQR
;
A
#
# COMPACT_ATOMS: atom_id res chain seq x y z
N MET A 1 -37.57 -8.96 -5.30
CA MET A 1 -37.34 -7.52 -5.48
C MET A 1 -36.97 -6.82 -4.15
N ARG A 2 -35.93 -7.24 -3.42
CA ARG A 2 -35.56 -6.62 -2.11
C ARG A 2 -34.06 -6.71 -1.79
N ARG A 3 -33.13 -6.64 -2.77
CA ARG A 3 -31.67 -6.74 -2.53
C ARG A 3 -30.83 -5.57 -3.06
N GLN A 4 -31.43 -4.50 -3.57
CA GLN A 4 -30.69 -3.35 -4.11
C GLN A 4 -30.58 -2.13 -3.18
N VAL A 5 -31.22 -2.13 -2.01
CA VAL A 5 -31.31 -0.94 -1.14
C VAL A 5 -30.13 -0.81 -0.16
N SER A 6 -29.37 -1.89 0.11
CA SER A 6 -28.30 -1.86 1.11
C SER A 6 -26.97 -1.27 0.60
N THR A 7 -26.66 -1.42 -0.68
CA THR A 7 -25.41 -0.93 -1.28
C THR A 7 -25.40 0.58 -1.48
N TRP A 8 -26.54 1.17 -1.79
CA TRP A 8 -26.67 2.61 -1.97
C TRP A 8 -26.56 3.41 -0.65
N ARG A 9 -26.97 2.81 0.46
CA ARG A 9 -26.89 3.47 1.78
C ARG A 9 -25.45 3.58 2.30
N CYS A 10 -24.58 2.63 1.99
CA CYS A 10 -23.20 2.66 2.46
C CYS A 10 -22.39 3.77 1.77
N THR A 11 -22.43 3.81 0.43
CA THR A 11 -21.73 4.85 -0.36
C THR A 11 -22.27 6.27 -0.16
N LEU A 12 -23.55 6.41 0.13
CA LEU A 12 -24.15 7.73 0.41
C LEU A 12 -23.66 8.29 1.75
N ASN A 13 -23.48 7.43 2.74
CA ASN A 13 -23.01 7.83 4.07
C ASN A 13 -21.54 8.26 4.03
N GLU A 14 -20.70 7.59 3.26
CA GLU A 14 -19.28 7.92 3.08
C GLU A 14 -19.10 9.26 2.36
N ARG A 15 -19.83 9.49 1.28
CA ARG A 15 -19.83 10.77 0.56
C ARG A 15 -20.28 11.93 1.46
N LEU A 16 -21.32 11.73 2.26
CA LEU A 16 -21.78 12.73 3.22
C LEU A 16 -20.74 13.04 4.29
N GLN A 17 -19.97 12.05 4.73
CA GLN A 17 -18.87 12.25 5.68
C GLN A 17 -17.73 13.06 5.07
N ILE A 18 -17.34 12.78 3.83
CA ILE A 18 -16.31 13.55 3.11
C ILE A 18 -16.75 15.00 2.92
N LEU A 19 -17.99 15.22 2.49
CA LEU A 19 -18.54 16.56 2.34
C LEU A 19 -18.59 17.33 3.67
N LYS A 20 -18.88 16.65 4.77
CA LYS A 20 -18.87 17.25 6.09
C LYS A 20 -17.44 17.62 6.55
N LEU A 21 -16.44 16.80 6.23
CA LEU A 21 -15.04 17.14 6.50
C LEU A 21 -14.61 18.39 5.72
N LEU A 22 -15.08 18.54 4.46
CA LEU A 22 -14.84 19.72 3.64
C LEU A 22 -15.57 20.95 4.22
N GLU A 23 -16.85 20.81 4.62
CA GLU A 23 -17.63 21.87 5.25
C GLU A 23 -17.01 22.34 6.57
N ASP A 24 -16.50 21.40 7.38
CA ASP A 24 -15.82 21.67 8.64
C ASP A 24 -14.38 22.25 8.44
N GLY A 25 -13.91 22.41 7.18
CA GLY A 25 -12.59 22.91 6.82
C GLY A 25 -11.43 21.98 7.22
N LYS A 26 -11.71 20.69 7.43
CA LYS A 26 -10.74 19.67 7.86
C LYS A 26 -10.01 19.03 6.71
N ILE A 27 -10.54 19.13 5.51
CA ILE A 27 -9.92 18.77 4.24
C ILE A 27 -10.18 19.88 3.23
N ASN A 28 -9.31 20.06 2.27
CA ASN A 28 -9.51 21.01 1.18
C ASN A 28 -10.34 20.38 0.03
N ALA A 29 -10.71 21.19 -0.97
CA ALA A 29 -11.54 20.74 -2.08
C ALA A 29 -10.88 19.63 -2.93
N GLU A 30 -9.56 19.70 -3.11
CA GLU A 30 -8.78 18.72 -3.87
C GLU A 30 -8.72 17.36 -3.14
N GLU A 31 -8.51 17.39 -1.84
CA GLU A 31 -8.55 16.19 -0.98
C GLU A 31 -9.97 15.56 -0.96
N ALA A 32 -11.00 16.39 -0.87
CA ALA A 32 -12.39 15.93 -0.94
C ALA A 32 -12.71 15.27 -2.29
N GLU A 33 -12.20 15.82 -3.40
CA GLU A 33 -12.37 15.28 -4.74
C GLU A 33 -11.70 13.90 -4.86
N ARG A 34 -10.44 13.76 -4.41
CA ARG A 34 -9.70 12.49 -4.38
C ARG A 34 -10.43 11.43 -3.56
N LEU A 35 -10.93 11.79 -2.38
CA LEU A 35 -11.71 10.89 -1.52
C LEU A 35 -13.03 10.47 -2.18
N LEU A 36 -13.74 11.39 -2.80
CA LEU A 36 -14.98 11.10 -3.52
C LEU A 36 -14.75 10.21 -4.73
N GLU A 37 -13.63 10.40 -5.42
CA GLU A 37 -13.22 9.57 -6.54
C GLU A 37 -12.85 8.15 -6.07
N ALA A 38 -12.06 8.01 -5.02
CA ALA A 38 -11.73 6.72 -4.43
C ALA A 38 -12.98 5.94 -4.01
N VAL A 39 -13.91 6.58 -3.29
CA VAL A 39 -15.21 5.98 -2.91
C VAL A 39 -16.06 5.62 -4.14
N SER A 40 -15.97 6.37 -5.24
CA SER A 40 -16.69 6.05 -6.47
C SER A 40 -16.10 4.87 -7.24
N LYS A 41 -14.77 4.74 -7.26
CA LYS A 41 -14.06 3.63 -7.91
C LYS A 41 -14.25 2.30 -7.18
N THR A 42 -14.44 2.30 -5.84
CA THR A 42 -14.77 1.10 -5.06
C THR A 42 -16.15 0.52 -5.35
N GLY A 43 -16.98 1.20 -6.14
CA GLY A 43 -18.30 0.73 -6.60
C GLY A 43 -18.30 -0.50 -7.53
N ILE A 44 -17.17 -1.07 -7.91
CA ILE A 44 -17.05 -2.17 -8.89
C ILE A 44 -17.05 -3.56 -8.21
N HIS A 45 -17.75 -4.45 -8.80
CA HIS A 45 -18.34 -5.75 -8.45
C HIS A 45 -17.42 -6.89 -7.95
N ASP A 46 -16.33 -6.70 -7.24
CA ASP A 46 -15.58 -7.84 -6.68
C ASP A 46 -15.76 -7.97 -5.16
N LYS A 47 -16.41 -9.09 -4.76
CA LYS A 47 -16.76 -9.35 -3.35
C LYS A 47 -15.56 -9.81 -2.50
N GLY A 48 -14.47 -10.28 -3.11
CA GLY A 48 -13.33 -10.87 -2.41
C GLY A 48 -12.32 -9.82 -1.94
N ALA A 49 -11.87 -8.96 -2.85
CA ALA A 49 -10.94 -7.87 -2.54
C ALA A 49 -11.55 -6.82 -1.60
N ARG A 50 -12.86 -6.56 -1.76
CA ARG A 50 -13.63 -5.69 -0.87
C ARG A 50 -13.57 -6.08 0.60
N HIS A 51 -13.54 -7.37 0.91
CA HIS A 51 -13.67 -7.80 2.32
C HIS A 51 -12.37 -7.55 3.08
N LYS A 52 -11.22 -7.74 2.46
CA LYS A 52 -9.91 -7.52 3.13
C LYS A 52 -9.56 -6.03 3.23
N ILE A 53 -9.58 -5.30 2.10
CA ILE A 53 -9.31 -3.85 2.09
C ILE A 53 -10.32 -3.14 3.00
N TRP A 54 -11.60 -3.55 2.95
CA TRP A 54 -12.66 -2.94 3.76
C TRP A 54 -12.57 -3.32 5.23
N SER A 55 -12.10 -4.51 5.59
CA SER A 55 -11.84 -4.86 6.99
C SER A 55 -10.66 -4.08 7.58
N SER A 56 -9.64 -3.79 6.78
CA SER A 56 -8.52 -2.91 7.16
C SER A 56 -8.96 -1.45 7.27
N ILE A 57 -9.91 -1.03 6.42
CA ILE A 57 -10.51 0.31 6.38
C ILE A 57 -11.72 0.44 7.32
N GLU A 58 -12.35 -0.66 7.76
CA GLU A 58 -13.50 -0.63 8.69
C GLU A 58 -13.26 0.18 9.98
N GLY A 59 -12.01 0.35 10.37
CA GLY A 59 -11.62 1.26 11.45
C GLY A 59 -11.62 2.75 11.05
N LEU A 60 -11.63 3.11 9.76
CA LEU A 60 -11.53 4.49 9.30
C LEU A 60 -12.77 5.36 9.65
N PRO A 61 -14.02 4.90 9.50
CA PRO A 61 -15.17 5.65 10.00
C PRO A 61 -15.12 5.91 11.51
N LYS A 62 -14.57 4.93 12.27
CA LYS A 62 -14.35 5.10 13.72
C LYS A 62 -13.16 6.01 14.02
N VAL A 63 -12.15 6.03 13.14
CA VAL A 63 -11.01 6.95 13.25
C VAL A 63 -11.46 8.36 12.91
N ILE A 64 -12.23 8.54 11.85
CA ILE A 64 -12.84 9.82 11.48
C ILE A 64 -13.76 10.30 12.62
N SER A 65 -14.62 9.46 13.15
CA SER A 65 -15.50 9.82 14.26
C SER A 65 -14.76 10.05 15.59
N ALA A 66 -13.68 9.32 15.86
CA ALA A 66 -12.84 9.55 17.03
C ALA A 66 -11.93 10.78 16.86
N ALA A 67 -11.52 11.09 15.63
CA ALA A 67 -10.82 12.31 15.30
C ALA A 67 -11.74 13.54 15.44
N LEU A 68 -13.02 13.41 15.08
CA LEU A 68 -14.03 14.47 15.22
C LEU A 68 -14.46 14.69 16.69
N GLY A 69 -14.25 13.71 17.58
CA GLY A 69 -14.75 13.74 18.97
C GLY A 69 -13.90 14.50 19.98
N ASN A 70 -12.64 14.81 19.71
CA ASN A 70 -11.76 15.55 20.63
C ASN A 70 -10.83 16.50 19.86
N SER A 71 -11.15 17.79 19.91
CA SER A 71 -10.26 18.95 19.74
C SER A 71 -9.15 18.79 18.70
N PHE A 72 -9.47 18.93 17.41
CA PHE A 72 -8.50 19.33 16.41
C PHE A 72 -8.46 20.87 16.37
N SER A 73 -7.70 21.44 17.26
CA SER A 73 -7.21 22.81 17.18
C SER A 73 -5.69 22.75 17.10
N GLU A 74 -5.16 22.19 16.01
CA GLU A 74 -3.75 22.29 15.72
C GLU A 74 -3.58 22.59 14.24
N SER A 75 -2.85 23.68 13.99
CA SER A 75 -2.36 24.16 12.73
C SER A 75 -1.71 23.04 11.92
N ALA A 76 -1.82 23.10 10.61
CA ALA A 76 -1.06 22.29 9.66
C ALA A 76 0.43 22.66 9.70
N GLU A 77 1.06 22.68 10.88
CA GLU A 77 2.47 22.84 11.05
C GLU A 77 3.15 21.48 10.97
N GLU A 78 4.33 21.47 10.39
CA GLU A 78 5.16 20.28 10.29
C GLU A 78 5.56 19.83 11.70
N GLU A 79 5.19 18.61 12.09
CA GLU A 79 5.50 18.06 13.40
C GLU A 79 6.52 16.92 13.29
N PHE A 80 7.44 16.89 14.24
CA PHE A 80 8.50 15.88 14.33
C PHE A 80 8.34 15.08 15.62
N HIS A 81 8.29 13.76 15.49
CA HIS A 81 8.20 12.85 16.62
C HIS A 81 9.33 11.83 16.58
N LYS A 82 9.92 11.54 17.73
CA LYS A 82 11.03 10.58 17.85
C LYS A 82 10.67 9.47 18.81
N TYR A 83 10.95 8.24 18.38
CA TYR A 83 10.66 7.03 19.15
C TYR A 83 11.87 6.11 19.20
N PRO A 84 11.98 5.25 20.23
CA PRO A 84 12.92 4.15 20.22
C PRO A 84 12.56 3.14 19.12
N SER A 85 13.51 2.29 18.75
CA SER A 85 13.28 1.21 17.80
C SER A 85 12.09 0.34 18.21
N LYS A 86 11.29 -0.06 17.24
CA LYS A 86 10.16 -0.98 17.38
C LYS A 86 10.29 -2.07 16.32
N LYS A 87 9.54 -3.15 16.47
CA LYS A 87 9.54 -4.26 15.52
C LYS A 87 8.71 -3.95 14.28
N MET A 88 7.65 -3.13 14.42
CA MET A 88 6.67 -2.90 13.36
C MET A 88 6.17 -1.46 13.32
N ILE A 89 5.95 -0.96 12.11
CA ILE A 89 5.13 0.23 11.85
C ILE A 89 3.81 -0.20 11.22
N LYS A 90 2.70 0.32 11.76
CA LYS A 90 1.37 0.18 11.17
C LYS A 90 0.87 1.55 10.73
N PHE A 91 0.73 1.72 9.43
CA PHE A 91 0.21 2.95 8.84
C PHE A 91 -1.19 2.73 8.26
N LYS A 92 -2.09 3.67 8.51
CA LYS A 92 -3.40 3.75 7.85
C LYS A 92 -3.64 5.18 7.41
N GLY A 93 -3.73 5.39 6.08
CA GLY A 93 -3.92 6.70 5.46
C GLY A 93 -5.20 6.79 4.64
N ILE A 94 -5.82 7.96 4.60
CA ILE A 94 -6.92 8.26 3.70
C ILE A 94 -6.42 9.01 2.48
N SER A 95 -5.64 10.08 2.68
CA SER A 95 -5.12 10.93 1.62
C SER A 95 -3.75 11.49 2.01
N GLY A 96 -2.86 11.62 1.04
CA GLY A 96 -1.49 12.09 1.23
C GLY A 96 -0.46 11.00 1.04
N ASN A 97 0.77 11.40 0.76
CA ASN A 97 1.85 10.48 0.42
C ASN A 97 2.53 9.94 1.68
N LEU A 98 3.04 8.73 1.58
CA LEU A 98 3.82 8.06 2.61
C LEU A 98 5.22 7.76 2.09
N GLU A 99 6.23 8.24 2.80
CA GLU A 99 7.63 7.93 2.53
C GLU A 99 8.24 7.22 3.75
N ILE A 100 8.85 6.05 3.55
CA ILE A 100 9.52 5.29 4.62
C ILE A 100 10.94 4.97 4.19
N GLU A 101 11.91 5.45 4.96
CA GLU A 101 13.33 5.23 4.72
C GLU A 101 13.98 4.41 5.84
N GLY A 102 14.60 3.30 5.46
CA GLY A 102 15.42 2.48 6.35
C GLY A 102 16.83 3.04 6.51
N THR A 103 17.30 3.18 7.73
CA THR A 103 18.62 3.66 8.08
C THR A 103 19.35 2.68 9.00
N ASP A 104 20.64 2.95 9.23
CA ASP A 104 21.42 2.17 10.18
C ASP A 104 21.25 2.61 11.65
N ASP A 105 20.42 3.63 11.88
CA ASP A 105 20.09 4.12 13.21
C ASP A 105 19.00 3.25 13.88
N ASP A 106 19.12 3.07 15.21
CA ASP A 106 18.14 2.33 16.02
C ASP A 106 16.98 3.23 16.53
N LYS A 107 16.59 4.24 15.74
CA LYS A 107 15.53 5.18 16.11
C LYS A 107 14.49 5.26 15.02
N ILE A 108 13.31 5.69 15.43
CA ILE A 108 12.22 5.98 14.52
C ILE A 108 11.91 7.46 14.63
N ASP A 109 12.08 8.18 13.52
CA ASP A 109 11.73 9.58 13.39
C ASP A 109 10.52 9.69 12.44
N ILE A 110 9.48 10.40 12.89
CA ILE A 110 8.26 10.60 12.11
C ILE A 110 8.05 12.08 11.90
N ARG A 111 7.94 12.48 10.64
CA ARG A 111 7.56 13.80 10.18
C ARG A 111 6.17 13.75 9.57
N LYS A 112 5.29 14.61 9.98
CA LYS A 112 3.96 14.75 9.39
C LYS A 112 3.62 16.20 9.09
N ASP A 113 2.94 16.43 7.98
CA ASP A 113 2.41 17.73 7.57
C ASP A 113 0.90 17.60 7.37
N GLY A 114 0.13 17.55 8.39
CA GLY A 114 -1.31 17.39 8.28
C GLY A 114 -1.94 16.62 9.43
N PHE A 115 -3.13 16.11 9.22
CA PHE A 115 -3.90 15.47 10.28
C PHE A 115 -3.53 13.98 10.40
N ALA A 116 -2.58 13.68 11.29
CA ALA A 116 -2.24 12.32 11.64
C ALA A 116 -2.17 12.12 13.16
N LYS A 117 -2.63 10.97 13.64
CA LYS A 117 -2.48 10.52 15.02
C LYS A 117 -1.44 9.42 15.08
N ILE A 118 -0.51 9.56 16.01
CA ILE A 118 0.52 8.58 16.29
C ILE A 118 0.25 7.98 17.66
N LYS A 119 0.28 6.65 17.74
CA LYS A 119 0.14 5.90 18.97
C LYS A 119 1.31 4.93 19.10
N GLU A 120 2.09 5.11 20.15
CA GLU A 120 3.13 4.16 20.53
C GLU A 120 2.51 2.96 21.27
N LEU A 121 2.94 1.76 20.88
CA LEU A 121 2.68 0.48 21.53
C LEU A 121 4.01 -0.14 21.97
N ASP A 122 3.97 -1.23 22.71
CA ASP A 122 5.19 -1.89 23.20
C ASP A 122 6.13 -2.29 22.04
N ASP A 123 5.61 -2.98 21.04
CA ASP A 123 6.38 -3.50 19.90
C ASP A 123 6.11 -2.77 18.55
N ALA A 124 5.21 -1.80 18.53
CA ALA A 124 4.81 -1.15 17.28
C ALA A 124 4.49 0.34 17.45
N ILE A 125 4.57 1.09 16.35
CA ILE A 125 3.99 2.42 16.23
C ILE A 125 2.81 2.33 15.27
N VAL A 126 1.66 2.87 15.67
CA VAL A 126 0.45 2.95 14.86
C VAL A 126 0.23 4.40 14.44
N ILE A 127 0.24 4.66 13.15
CA ILE A 127 0.00 5.97 12.55
C ILE A 127 -1.32 5.92 11.79
N LYS A 128 -2.18 6.89 12.05
CA LYS A 128 -3.47 7.05 11.35
C LYS A 128 -3.52 8.46 10.77
N ALA A 129 -3.30 8.57 9.47
CA ALA A 129 -3.33 9.83 8.73
C ALA A 129 -4.70 10.03 8.07
N LEU A 130 -5.29 11.19 8.27
CA LEU A 130 -6.51 11.61 7.57
C LEU A 130 -6.16 12.34 6.28
N SER A 131 -5.18 13.24 6.35
CA SER A 131 -4.67 14.00 5.21
C SER A 131 -3.24 14.48 5.50
N GLY A 132 -2.54 14.88 4.44
CA GLY A 132 -1.14 15.35 4.52
C GLY A 132 -0.13 14.22 4.35
N ASN A 133 1.12 14.60 4.16
CA ASN A 133 2.20 13.66 3.91
C ASN A 133 2.82 13.18 5.23
N VAL A 134 3.30 11.95 5.22
CA VAL A 134 4.00 11.36 6.37
C VAL A 134 5.34 10.80 5.90
N GLY A 135 6.42 11.31 6.45
CA GLY A 135 7.77 10.78 6.28
C GLY A 135 8.20 10.02 7.53
N ILE A 136 8.74 8.83 7.37
CA ILE A 136 9.16 7.97 8.47
C ILE A 136 10.58 7.48 8.20
N THR A 137 11.50 7.76 9.10
CA THR A 137 12.83 7.14 9.12
C THR A 137 12.82 6.02 10.15
N VAL A 138 13.25 4.83 9.77
CA VAL A 138 13.18 3.62 10.60
C VAL A 138 14.52 2.85 10.55
N PRO A 139 14.78 1.94 11.48
CA PRO A 139 15.85 0.95 11.29
C PRO A 139 15.57 0.10 10.04
N LYS A 140 16.60 -0.27 9.27
CA LYS A 140 16.44 -1.11 8.06
C LYS A 140 15.69 -2.41 8.33
N LYS A 141 15.92 -3.02 9.50
CA LYS A 141 15.23 -4.27 9.90
C LYS A 141 13.95 -3.95 10.64
N ILE A 142 12.85 -3.91 9.92
CA ILE A 142 11.53 -3.58 10.48
C ILE A 142 10.42 -4.17 9.59
N ASP A 143 9.33 -4.57 10.22
CA ASP A 143 8.13 -4.99 9.52
C ASP A 143 7.19 -3.79 9.32
N LEU A 144 6.54 -3.72 8.16
CA LEU A 144 5.64 -2.64 7.80
C LEU A 144 4.27 -3.18 7.40
N ALA A 145 3.22 -2.65 7.99
CA ALA A 145 1.84 -2.88 7.55
C ALA A 145 1.22 -1.54 7.15
N VAL A 146 0.97 -1.36 5.85
CA VAL A 146 0.52 -0.11 5.26
C VAL A 146 -0.83 -0.31 4.58
N ALA A 147 -1.82 0.49 4.97
CA ALA A 147 -3.13 0.54 4.33
C ALA A 147 -3.43 1.98 3.90
N GLY A 148 -3.64 2.20 2.60
CA GLY A 148 -3.91 3.51 2.00
C GLY A 148 -5.15 3.52 1.13
N ILE A 149 -5.86 4.66 1.08
CA ILE A 149 -6.95 4.85 0.13
C ILE A 149 -6.46 5.63 -1.08
N SER A 150 -5.73 6.73 -0.88
CA SER A 150 -5.24 7.60 -1.94
C SER A 150 -3.93 8.26 -1.52
N GLY A 151 -2.96 8.23 -2.42
CA GLY A 151 -1.62 8.78 -2.22
C GLY A 151 -0.54 7.77 -2.56
N ASP A 152 0.59 8.28 -2.94
CA ASP A 152 1.73 7.45 -3.33
C ASP A 152 2.47 6.93 -2.10
N ILE A 153 3.06 5.76 -2.23
CA ILE A 153 3.79 5.09 -1.16
C ILE A 153 5.20 4.79 -1.65
N GLU A 154 6.19 5.34 -0.97
CA GLU A 154 7.60 5.09 -1.27
C GLU A 154 8.29 4.42 -0.09
N PHE A 155 9.00 3.31 -0.38
CA PHE A 155 9.87 2.60 0.56
C PHE A 155 11.30 2.60 0.08
N SER A 156 12.24 2.79 0.96
CA SER A 156 13.65 2.66 0.62
C SER A 156 14.46 1.98 1.73
N ASN A 157 15.40 1.11 1.34
CA ASN A 157 16.35 0.44 2.25
C ASN A 157 15.66 -0.35 3.38
N ILE A 158 14.57 -1.05 3.11
CA ILE A 158 13.84 -1.86 4.10
C ILE A 158 14.19 -3.33 3.95
N ASN A 159 14.41 -3.98 5.10
CA ASN A 159 14.61 -5.42 5.21
C ASN A 159 13.62 -5.95 6.26
N GLY A 160 12.59 -6.66 5.82
CA GLY A 160 11.54 -7.21 6.69
C GLY A 160 10.32 -7.66 5.91
N GLU A 161 9.23 -7.87 6.63
CA GLU A 161 7.94 -8.23 6.05
C GLU A 161 7.14 -6.96 5.73
N LEU A 162 6.76 -6.80 4.46
CA LEU A 162 5.94 -5.70 3.96
C LEU A 162 4.53 -6.21 3.65
N GLU A 163 3.53 -5.66 4.33
CA GLU A 163 2.12 -5.87 4.01
C GLU A 163 1.53 -4.55 3.50
N ILE A 164 1.04 -4.54 2.25
CA ILE A 164 0.56 -3.32 1.60
C ILE A 164 -0.86 -3.55 1.07
N GLU A 165 -1.79 -2.72 1.50
CA GLU A 165 -3.14 -2.63 0.94
C GLU A 165 -3.36 -1.21 0.42
N SER A 166 -3.53 -1.02 -0.90
CA SER A 166 -3.80 0.30 -1.50
C SER A 166 -4.99 0.28 -2.44
N VAL A 167 -5.77 1.35 -2.40
CA VAL A 167 -6.87 1.55 -3.34
C VAL A 167 -6.41 2.36 -4.55
N SER A 168 -5.62 3.41 -4.36
CA SER A 168 -5.16 4.29 -5.45
C SER A 168 -3.86 4.99 -5.06
N GLY A 169 -2.95 5.10 -6.02
CA GLY A 169 -1.63 5.69 -5.88
C GLY A 169 -0.54 4.70 -6.25
N ASP A 170 0.59 5.23 -6.64
CA ASP A 170 1.72 4.44 -7.07
C ASP A 170 2.54 3.93 -5.88
N ILE A 171 3.13 2.75 -6.04
CA ILE A 171 3.97 2.14 -5.02
C ILE A 171 5.38 1.99 -5.57
N VAL A 172 6.32 2.64 -4.93
CA VAL A 172 7.74 2.60 -5.30
C VAL A 172 8.56 2.02 -4.16
N GLY A 173 9.31 0.96 -4.46
CA GLY A 173 10.20 0.30 -3.52
C GLY A 173 11.63 0.27 -4.02
N LYS A 174 12.58 0.80 -3.26
CA LYS A 174 14.00 0.86 -3.64
C LYS A 174 14.86 0.11 -2.63
N ASN A 175 15.71 -0.79 -3.14
CA ASN A 175 16.67 -1.55 -2.32
C ASN A 175 16.00 -2.27 -1.15
N LEU A 176 14.97 -3.06 -1.47
CA LEU A 176 14.21 -3.85 -0.51
C LEU A 176 14.84 -5.24 -0.30
N SER A 177 14.57 -5.83 0.86
CA SER A 177 14.91 -7.23 1.16
C SER A 177 13.84 -7.85 2.04
N GLY A 178 13.63 -9.17 1.92
CA GLY A 178 12.64 -9.92 2.70
C GLY A 178 11.40 -10.27 1.92
N SER A 179 10.24 -10.13 2.55
CA SER A 179 8.94 -10.58 2.00
C SER A 179 7.99 -9.42 1.72
N LEU A 180 7.12 -9.60 0.71
CA LEU A 180 6.05 -8.66 0.38
C LEU A 180 4.72 -9.37 0.14
N SER A 181 3.67 -8.86 0.75
CA SER A 181 2.29 -9.16 0.40
C SER A 181 1.56 -7.88 0.04
N GLY A 182 1.17 -7.71 -1.24
CA GLY A 182 0.53 -6.51 -1.76
C GLY A 182 -0.85 -6.81 -2.37
N GLU A 183 -1.89 -6.07 -1.95
CA GLU A 183 -3.20 -6.03 -2.60
C GLU A 183 -3.52 -4.59 -3.04
N ILE A 184 -3.49 -4.34 -4.36
CA ILE A 184 -3.60 -3.00 -4.94
C ILE A 184 -4.81 -2.96 -5.89
N VAL A 185 -5.60 -1.90 -5.84
CA VAL A 185 -6.74 -1.75 -6.75
C VAL A 185 -6.34 -0.96 -7.99
N SER A 186 -5.60 0.14 -7.85
CA SER A 186 -5.18 0.97 -8.98
C SER A 186 -3.91 1.75 -8.66
N GLY A 187 -2.96 1.76 -9.56
CA GLY A 187 -1.66 2.42 -9.46
C GLY A 187 -0.55 1.52 -9.99
N ASP A 188 0.52 2.12 -10.43
CA ASP A 188 1.70 1.40 -10.88
C ASP A 188 2.55 0.94 -9.67
N ILE A 189 3.18 -0.22 -9.82
CA ILE A 189 4.03 -0.82 -8.80
C ILE A 189 5.43 -0.97 -9.38
N ASP A 190 6.40 -0.30 -8.79
CA ASP A 190 7.81 -0.35 -9.18
C ASP A 190 8.66 -0.75 -7.97
N LEU A 191 9.16 -1.98 -7.96
CA LEU A 191 9.88 -2.55 -6.83
C LEU A 191 11.28 -3.02 -7.25
N ASP A 192 12.28 -2.68 -6.44
CA ASP A 192 13.67 -3.10 -6.58
C ASP A 192 14.09 -3.88 -5.33
N TYR A 193 14.32 -5.18 -5.49
CA TYR A 193 14.69 -6.12 -4.45
C TYR A 193 16.15 -6.58 -4.57
N ALA A 194 16.90 -6.42 -3.48
CA ALA A 194 18.24 -6.98 -3.35
C ALA A 194 18.21 -8.46 -2.97
N GLU A 195 17.33 -8.83 -2.03
CA GLU A 195 17.15 -10.21 -1.57
C GLU A 195 15.64 -10.48 -1.42
N VAL A 196 15.18 -11.63 -1.91
CA VAL A 196 13.77 -12.02 -1.88
C VAL A 196 13.60 -13.26 -1.03
N GLU A 197 12.64 -13.26 -0.11
CA GLU A 197 12.13 -14.44 0.59
C GLU A 197 10.79 -14.90 -0.01
N GLU A 198 9.83 -14.01 -0.10
CA GLU A 198 8.55 -14.25 -0.75
C GLU A 198 7.95 -12.95 -1.26
N ILE A 199 7.43 -12.95 -2.48
CA ILE A 199 6.67 -11.82 -3.04
C ILE A 199 5.33 -12.31 -3.52
N ARG A 200 4.25 -11.74 -3.01
CA ARG A 200 2.89 -11.93 -3.50
C ARG A 200 2.25 -10.59 -3.80
N ILE A 201 1.93 -10.36 -5.06
CA ILE A 201 1.26 -9.14 -5.52
C ILE A 201 -0.05 -9.50 -6.20
N LYS A 202 -1.12 -8.85 -5.78
CA LYS A 202 -2.40 -8.85 -6.46
C LYS A 202 -2.77 -7.44 -6.83
N SER A 203 -2.75 -7.12 -8.13
CA SER A 203 -3.18 -5.83 -8.64
C SER A 203 -4.40 -5.99 -9.53
N LYS A 204 -5.24 -4.96 -9.56
CA LYS A 204 -6.39 -4.92 -10.45
C LYS A 204 -6.16 -4.05 -11.67
N SER A 205 -5.40 -2.96 -11.54
CA SER A 205 -5.10 -2.05 -12.64
C SER A 205 -3.81 -1.27 -12.37
N GLY A 206 -2.97 -1.19 -13.36
CA GLY A 206 -1.65 -0.58 -13.34
C GLY A 206 -0.57 -1.57 -13.74
N ASN A 207 0.60 -1.09 -14.05
CA ASN A 207 1.73 -1.90 -14.43
C ASN A 207 2.51 -2.35 -13.20
N VAL A 208 3.13 -3.52 -13.29
CA VAL A 208 3.99 -4.04 -12.23
C VAL A 208 5.39 -4.23 -12.78
N VAL A 209 6.36 -3.54 -12.24
CA VAL A 209 7.78 -3.70 -12.55
C VAL A 209 8.49 -4.23 -11.30
N LEU A 210 9.08 -5.41 -11.41
CA LEU A 210 9.87 -6.02 -10.35
C LEU A 210 11.31 -6.19 -10.81
N ARG A 211 12.25 -5.46 -10.19
CA ARG A 211 13.68 -5.59 -10.43
C ARG A 211 14.30 -6.48 -9.36
N LEU A 212 15.07 -7.46 -9.79
CA LEU A 212 15.69 -8.46 -8.95
C LEU A 212 17.20 -8.53 -9.20
N ASP A 213 17.97 -8.85 -8.17
CA ASP A 213 19.40 -9.14 -8.34
C ASP A 213 19.58 -10.34 -9.29
N THR A 214 20.60 -10.29 -10.14
CA THR A 214 20.88 -11.33 -11.13
C THR A 214 21.15 -12.72 -10.51
N LYS A 215 21.49 -12.77 -9.23
CA LYS A 215 21.77 -14.01 -8.49
C LYS A 215 20.55 -14.54 -7.72
N VAL A 216 19.40 -13.91 -7.84
CA VAL A 216 18.19 -14.38 -7.16
C VAL A 216 17.89 -15.84 -7.53
N GLU A 217 17.54 -16.64 -6.55
CA GLU A 217 17.05 -18.01 -6.71
C GLU A 217 15.56 -18.00 -6.39
N ALA A 218 14.69 -18.22 -7.40
CA ALA A 218 13.25 -18.08 -7.19
C ALA A 218 12.40 -18.94 -8.14
N GLU A 219 11.24 -19.36 -7.65
CA GLU A 219 10.14 -19.88 -8.46
C GLU A 219 9.18 -18.74 -8.74
N ILE A 220 8.85 -18.53 -10.03
CA ILE A 220 7.95 -17.45 -10.44
C ILE A 220 6.66 -17.99 -11.01
N GLU A 221 5.56 -17.33 -10.66
CA GLU A 221 4.22 -17.50 -11.23
C GLU A 221 3.64 -16.12 -11.46
N VAL A 222 3.51 -15.72 -12.72
CA VAL A 222 3.03 -14.39 -13.12
C VAL A 222 1.85 -14.55 -14.03
N GLU A 223 0.75 -13.89 -13.71
CA GLU A 223 -0.51 -13.93 -14.44
C GLU A 223 -1.02 -12.51 -14.71
N THR A 224 -1.45 -12.20 -15.94
CA THR A 224 -2.22 -11.00 -16.27
C THR A 224 -3.46 -11.37 -17.09
N GLU A 225 -4.61 -10.75 -16.81
CA GLU A 225 -5.82 -10.96 -17.64
C GLU A 225 -5.83 -10.04 -18.87
N GLY A 226 -5.15 -8.90 -18.82
CA GLY A 226 -5.10 -7.94 -19.94
C GLY A 226 -3.85 -7.09 -19.89
N GLY A 227 -2.84 -7.51 -20.61
CA GLY A 227 -1.51 -6.92 -20.71
C GLY A 227 -0.49 -8.00 -21.09
N ASP A 228 0.76 -7.59 -21.16
CA ASP A 228 1.87 -8.47 -21.52
C ASP A 228 2.70 -8.85 -20.27
N VAL A 229 3.25 -10.07 -20.27
CA VAL A 229 4.20 -10.53 -19.25
C VAL A 229 5.59 -10.62 -19.89
N THR A 230 6.56 -9.89 -19.36
CA THR A 230 7.94 -9.95 -19.79
C THR A 230 8.88 -10.32 -18.66
N CYS A 231 9.92 -11.10 -18.96
CA CYS A 231 10.94 -11.51 -18.00
C CYS A 231 12.31 -11.50 -18.67
N GLU A 232 13.24 -10.73 -18.10
CA GLU A 232 14.63 -10.63 -18.60
C GLU A 232 15.53 -11.80 -18.16
N PHE A 233 15.05 -12.67 -17.25
CA PHE A 233 15.81 -13.83 -16.80
C PHE A 233 15.58 -15.03 -17.69
N ASP A 234 16.63 -15.83 -17.87
CA ASP A 234 16.51 -17.16 -18.45
C ASP A 234 15.82 -18.09 -17.43
N LEU A 235 14.65 -18.62 -17.82
CA LEU A 235 13.82 -19.45 -16.97
C LEU A 235 14.02 -20.95 -17.22
N ILE A 236 14.36 -21.68 -16.20
CA ILE A 236 14.39 -23.15 -16.22
C ILE A 236 12.95 -23.64 -16.15
N GLY A 237 12.56 -24.55 -17.07
CA GLY A 237 11.21 -25.10 -17.11
C GLY A 237 10.14 -24.05 -17.48
N LYS A 238 10.52 -23.03 -18.25
CA LYS A 238 9.60 -21.98 -18.70
C LYS A 238 8.34 -22.61 -19.33
N LYS A 239 7.17 -22.15 -18.83
CA LYS A 239 5.88 -22.37 -19.46
C LYS A 239 5.20 -21.03 -19.60
N GLU A 240 4.61 -20.80 -20.77
CA GLU A 240 3.91 -19.57 -21.11
C GLU A 240 2.64 -19.96 -21.84
N GLU A 241 1.50 -19.81 -21.18
CA GLU A 241 0.18 -20.14 -21.70
C GLU A 241 -0.81 -19.08 -21.26
N ASP A 242 -1.63 -18.55 -22.17
CA ASP A 242 -2.72 -17.62 -21.88
C ASP A 242 -2.39 -16.50 -20.88
N ASN A 243 -1.27 -15.78 -21.13
CA ASN A 243 -0.77 -14.70 -20.25
C ASN A 243 -0.34 -15.15 -18.84
N VAL A 244 -0.04 -16.43 -18.66
CA VAL A 244 0.58 -16.98 -17.45
C VAL A 244 2.01 -17.38 -17.78
N LEU A 245 2.97 -16.85 -17.05
CA LEU A 245 4.38 -17.19 -17.14
C LEU A 245 4.80 -17.90 -15.85
N THR A 246 5.32 -19.12 -15.97
CA THR A 246 5.91 -19.84 -14.86
C THR A 246 7.31 -20.31 -15.20
N GLY A 247 8.16 -20.45 -14.19
CA GLY A 247 9.52 -20.95 -14.34
C GLY A 247 10.38 -20.73 -13.10
N ILE A 248 11.63 -21.12 -13.21
CA ILE A 248 12.60 -21.01 -12.12
C ILE A 248 13.75 -20.12 -12.59
N ILE A 249 14.05 -19.10 -11.81
CA ILE A 249 15.22 -18.24 -11.98
C ILE A 249 16.39 -18.87 -11.22
N ASN A 250 17.48 -19.19 -11.93
CA ASN A 250 18.70 -19.83 -11.43
C ASN A 250 18.45 -21.19 -10.76
N LYS A 251 17.81 -21.23 -9.58
CA LYS A 251 17.47 -22.42 -8.82
C LYS A 251 16.17 -22.22 -8.04
N PRO A 252 15.51 -23.33 -7.60
CA PRO A 252 14.40 -23.21 -6.67
C PRO A 252 14.83 -22.49 -5.38
N GLY A 253 14.02 -21.57 -4.92
CA GLY A 253 14.32 -20.74 -3.74
C GLY A 253 13.11 -19.94 -3.30
N ALA A 254 13.18 -18.63 -3.34
CA ALA A 254 12.09 -17.73 -3.04
C ALA A 254 10.87 -17.99 -3.92
N ARG A 255 9.68 -17.59 -3.45
CA ARG A 255 8.47 -17.67 -4.25
C ARG A 255 8.02 -16.28 -4.67
N ILE A 256 7.79 -16.10 -5.96
CA ILE A 256 7.28 -14.85 -6.54
C ILE A 256 5.97 -15.14 -7.27
N GLU A 257 4.87 -14.64 -6.74
CA GLU A 257 3.53 -14.77 -7.31
C GLU A 257 2.96 -13.37 -7.60
N ILE A 258 2.70 -13.08 -8.88
CA ILE A 258 2.12 -11.81 -9.31
C ILE A 258 0.87 -12.09 -10.11
N LYS A 259 -0.27 -11.55 -9.64
CA LYS A 259 -1.55 -11.59 -10.35
C LYS A 259 -2.03 -10.18 -10.63
N ASN A 260 -2.03 -9.83 -11.90
CA ASN A 260 -2.52 -8.55 -12.38
C ASN A 260 -3.78 -8.75 -13.24
N LYS A 261 -4.75 -7.86 -13.15
CA LYS A 261 -5.90 -7.95 -14.07
C LYS A 261 -5.69 -7.15 -15.33
N HIS A 262 -5.21 -5.91 -15.21
CA HIS A 262 -5.05 -4.99 -16.32
C HIS A 262 -3.77 -4.20 -16.18
N GLY A 263 -2.89 -4.35 -17.16
CA GLY A 263 -1.58 -3.74 -17.24
C GLY A 263 -0.48 -4.78 -17.42
N ASP A 264 0.69 -4.32 -17.76
CA ASP A 264 1.84 -5.15 -18.05
C ASP A 264 2.57 -5.58 -16.76
N VAL A 265 3.17 -6.75 -16.80
CA VAL A 265 4.03 -7.22 -15.71
C VAL A 265 5.42 -7.48 -16.25
N GLU A 266 6.39 -6.79 -15.69
CA GLU A 266 7.78 -6.87 -16.10
C GLU A 266 8.67 -7.34 -14.96
N ILE A 267 9.40 -8.44 -15.17
CA ILE A 267 10.48 -8.88 -14.27
C ILE A 267 11.80 -8.55 -14.94
N ARG A 268 12.56 -7.64 -14.34
CA ARG A 268 13.81 -7.11 -14.86
C ARG A 268 15.00 -7.49 -14.01
N GLN A 269 16.17 -7.49 -14.60
CA GLN A 269 17.42 -7.55 -13.89
C GLN A 269 17.77 -6.17 -13.30
N ARG A 270 18.31 -6.19 -12.08
CA ARG A 270 18.75 -4.99 -11.37
C ARG A 270 20.09 -4.48 -11.91
#